data_a6b8fb0511ef07645976398e78e70521
#
_entry.id   a6b8fb0511ef07645976398e78e70521
#
_cell.length_a   1.000
_cell.length_b   1.000
_cell.length_c   1.000
_cell.angle_alpha   90.00
_cell.angle_beta   90.00
_cell.angle_gamma   90.00
#
_symmetry.space_group_name_H-M   'P 1'
#
loop_
_entity.id
_entity.type
_entity.pdbx_description
1 polymer ?
#
loop_
_entity_poly.entity_id
_entity_poly.type
_entity_poly.pdbx_seq_one_letter_code
_entity_poly.pdbx_strand_id
1 'polypeptide(L)'
;MTEKGEVVLTDSPEEARTLQKSIPVIGICSPGSDKDWSGISFLADDWEDVDDEYAELAYCRYYHLPRVLVCGEWSVASEQKLVIGGQNFEELTHTWLIREADKKDAKAFETLYNDDEVKRFLPYPLEKQAQTCKDWEDWIESLHQYVYPSEEPSMWVLADENDDMIGRIGLEYKEKDEESGIPSGYYLGYAILPKWRKKGLAAKSASRLLKYCFEYWQLKEVYLLCSSENMASVKTALT
;
A
#
# COMPACT_ATOMS: atom_id res chain seq x y z
N MET A 1 17.61 -2.67 6.80
CA MET A 1 17.86 -3.86 5.96
C MET A 1 17.25 -5.02 6.72
N THR A 2 16.01 -5.38 6.38
CA THR A 2 15.45 -6.66 6.80
C THR A 2 16.25 -7.74 6.10
N GLU A 3 16.63 -8.80 6.82
CA GLU A 3 17.18 -10.00 6.21
C GLU A 3 16.11 -10.55 5.24
N LYS A 4 16.19 -10.12 3.97
CA LYS A 4 15.34 -10.64 2.90
C LYS A 4 15.79 -12.08 2.69
N GLY A 5 14.85 -13.00 2.84
CA GLY A 5 15.10 -14.40 2.52
C GLY A 5 15.53 -14.53 1.07
N GLU A 6 16.26 -15.59 0.78
CA GLU A 6 16.82 -15.87 -0.54
C GLU A 6 15.69 -16.20 -1.52
N VAL A 7 15.60 -15.48 -2.64
CA VAL A 7 14.79 -15.85 -3.81
C VAL A 7 15.70 -16.51 -4.81
N VAL A 8 15.32 -17.68 -5.31
CA VAL A 8 16.14 -18.44 -6.26
C VAL A 8 15.71 -18.12 -7.69
N LEU A 9 16.68 -17.82 -8.52
CA LEU A 9 16.51 -17.67 -9.96
C LEU A 9 16.98 -18.93 -10.68
N THR A 10 16.20 -19.43 -11.63
CA THR A 10 16.58 -20.61 -12.41
C THR A 10 16.01 -20.57 -13.83
N ASP A 11 16.76 -21.06 -14.80
CA ASP A 11 16.33 -21.25 -16.18
C ASP A 11 15.83 -22.69 -16.47
N SER A 12 15.65 -23.50 -15.43
CA SER A 12 15.14 -24.86 -15.49
C SER A 12 13.71 -24.95 -14.91
N PRO A 13 12.68 -25.23 -15.74
CA PRO A 13 11.31 -25.42 -15.23
C PRO A 13 11.18 -26.57 -14.24
N GLU A 14 11.98 -27.63 -14.38
CA GLU A 14 11.96 -28.78 -13.47
C GLU A 14 12.51 -28.41 -12.10
N GLU A 15 13.62 -27.67 -12.07
CA GLU A 15 14.19 -27.12 -10.85
C GLU A 15 13.24 -26.13 -10.18
N ALA A 16 12.66 -25.22 -10.95
CA ALA A 16 11.65 -24.26 -10.46
C ALA A 16 10.47 -24.97 -9.78
N ARG A 17 9.88 -25.99 -10.43
CA ARG A 17 8.77 -26.79 -9.85
C ARG A 17 9.16 -27.53 -8.56
N THR A 18 10.42 -27.88 -8.44
CA THR A 18 10.94 -28.58 -7.25
C THR A 18 11.12 -27.59 -6.11
N LEU A 19 11.83 -26.49 -6.36
CA LEU A 19 12.23 -25.51 -5.37
C LEU A 19 11.04 -24.66 -4.85
N GLN A 20 10.09 -24.29 -5.74
CA GLN A 20 8.93 -23.47 -5.34
C GLN A 20 8.02 -24.12 -4.27
N LYS A 21 8.22 -25.40 -3.96
CA LYS A 21 7.51 -26.06 -2.86
C LYS A 21 8.05 -25.67 -1.48
N SER A 22 9.22 -25.05 -1.42
CA SER A 22 9.93 -24.78 -0.17
C SER A 22 10.49 -23.37 -0.06
N ILE A 23 10.70 -22.69 -1.18
CA ILE A 23 11.31 -21.34 -1.25
C ILE A 23 10.73 -20.56 -2.43
N PRO A 24 10.74 -19.21 -2.39
CA PRO A 24 10.33 -18.40 -3.54
C PRO A 24 11.29 -18.57 -4.71
N VAL A 25 10.73 -18.76 -5.91
CA VAL A 25 11.47 -18.99 -7.15
C VAL A 25 10.94 -18.09 -8.25
N ILE A 26 11.86 -17.50 -9.02
CA ILE A 26 11.58 -16.83 -10.28
C ILE A 26 12.22 -17.65 -11.40
N GLY A 27 11.42 -18.10 -12.35
CA GLY A 27 11.88 -18.79 -13.55
C GLY A 27 12.33 -17.81 -14.64
N ILE A 28 13.48 -18.07 -15.26
CA ILE A 28 13.96 -17.28 -16.39
C ILE A 28 13.52 -17.97 -17.69
N CYS A 29 12.54 -17.39 -18.36
CA CYS A 29 11.90 -17.91 -19.55
C CYS A 29 12.21 -17.03 -20.75
N SER A 30 13.38 -17.18 -21.35
CA SER A 30 13.78 -16.38 -22.51
C SER A 30 12.73 -16.45 -23.65
N PRO A 31 12.47 -15.34 -24.33
CA PRO A 31 11.53 -15.31 -25.45
C PRO A 31 11.86 -16.35 -26.52
N GLY A 32 10.84 -17.14 -26.88
CA GLY A 32 10.99 -18.24 -27.85
C GLY A 32 11.49 -19.55 -27.28
N SER A 33 11.61 -19.66 -25.95
CA SER A 33 11.87 -20.92 -25.27
C SER A 33 10.75 -21.93 -25.54
N ASP A 34 11.08 -23.18 -25.84
CA ASP A 34 10.17 -24.30 -25.97
C ASP A 34 9.93 -25.05 -24.65
N LYS A 35 10.55 -24.58 -23.56
CA LYS A 35 10.41 -25.15 -22.21
C LYS A 35 9.01 -24.89 -21.66
N ASP A 36 8.43 -25.88 -20.99
CA ASP A 36 7.14 -25.76 -20.31
C ASP A 36 7.30 -25.10 -18.94
N TRP A 37 6.85 -23.87 -18.80
CA TRP A 37 6.85 -23.09 -17.57
C TRP A 37 5.49 -23.08 -16.84
N SER A 38 4.55 -23.93 -17.25
CA SER A 38 3.25 -24.01 -16.58
C SER A 38 3.39 -24.34 -15.09
N GLY A 39 2.61 -23.64 -14.26
CA GLY A 39 2.61 -23.82 -12.81
C GLY A 39 3.74 -23.13 -12.05
N ILE A 40 4.56 -22.30 -12.72
CA ILE A 40 5.49 -21.39 -12.07
C ILE A 40 4.85 -20.01 -11.95
N SER A 41 4.82 -19.46 -10.74
CA SER A 41 4.08 -18.23 -10.42
C SER A 41 4.78 -16.96 -10.87
N PHE A 42 6.11 -16.96 -10.88
CA PHE A 42 6.93 -15.81 -11.24
C PHE A 42 7.89 -16.16 -12.35
N LEU A 43 7.81 -15.41 -13.45
CA LEU A 43 8.65 -15.59 -14.65
C LEU A 43 9.21 -14.24 -15.08
N ALA A 44 10.47 -14.23 -15.49
CA ALA A 44 11.11 -13.10 -16.16
C ALA A 44 11.69 -13.57 -17.50
N ASP A 45 11.79 -12.67 -18.47
CA ASP A 45 12.33 -12.98 -19.80
C ASP A 45 13.85 -13.15 -19.78
N ASP A 46 14.53 -12.38 -18.91
CA ASP A 46 15.98 -12.41 -18.73
C ASP A 46 16.36 -12.24 -17.24
N TRP A 47 17.61 -12.59 -16.90
CA TRP A 47 18.17 -12.37 -15.58
C TRP A 47 18.24 -10.90 -15.18
N GLU A 48 18.46 -10.02 -16.17
CA GLU A 48 18.57 -8.58 -15.98
C GLU A 48 17.20 -7.94 -15.69
N ASP A 49 16.09 -8.62 -16.02
CA ASP A 49 14.73 -8.15 -15.74
C ASP A 49 14.32 -8.37 -14.27
N VAL A 50 15.12 -9.12 -13.50
CA VAL A 50 14.84 -9.38 -12.08
C VAL A 50 15.58 -8.36 -11.22
N ASP A 51 14.93 -7.24 -10.98
CA ASP A 51 15.41 -6.27 -10.01
C ASP A 51 15.02 -6.63 -8.56
N ASP A 52 15.54 -5.86 -7.61
CA ASP A 52 15.25 -6.05 -6.17
C ASP A 52 13.75 -5.97 -5.85
N GLU A 53 12.99 -5.19 -6.61
CA GLU A 53 11.57 -4.98 -6.39
C GLU A 53 10.76 -6.19 -6.85
N TYR A 54 11.10 -6.76 -8.00
CA TYR A 54 10.46 -7.99 -8.49
C TYR A 54 10.80 -9.19 -7.60
N ALA A 55 12.04 -9.29 -7.13
CA ALA A 55 12.43 -10.31 -6.16
C ALA A 55 11.68 -10.17 -4.83
N GLU A 56 11.51 -8.93 -4.32
CA GLU A 56 10.72 -8.68 -3.12
C GLU A 56 9.25 -9.06 -3.30
N LEU A 57 8.67 -8.75 -4.46
CA LEU A 57 7.31 -9.15 -4.79
C LEU A 57 7.16 -10.67 -4.73
N ALA A 58 8.04 -11.42 -5.42
CA ALA A 58 8.01 -12.89 -5.42
C ALA A 58 8.13 -13.46 -4.01
N TYR A 59 9.01 -12.87 -3.19
CA TYR A 59 9.18 -13.23 -1.78
C TYR A 59 7.91 -13.00 -0.96
N CYS A 60 7.34 -11.78 -1.04
CA CYS A 60 6.14 -11.44 -0.28
C CYS A 60 4.94 -12.31 -0.68
N ARG A 61 4.75 -12.57 -1.97
CA ARG A 61 3.65 -13.43 -2.45
C ARG A 61 3.81 -14.88 -1.99
N TYR A 62 5.04 -15.40 -2.03
CA TYR A 62 5.32 -16.77 -1.61
C TYR A 62 5.01 -17.00 -0.12
N TYR A 63 5.42 -16.07 0.74
CA TYR A 63 5.21 -16.16 2.19
C TYR A 63 3.91 -15.53 2.67
N HIS A 64 3.05 -15.05 1.77
CA HIS A 64 1.81 -14.33 2.08
C HIS A 64 2.04 -13.12 3.00
N LEU A 65 3.13 -12.40 2.78
CA LEU A 65 3.48 -11.21 3.53
C LEU A 65 2.95 -9.95 2.82
N PRO A 66 2.53 -8.93 3.56
CA PRO A 66 2.17 -7.65 2.97
C PRO A 66 3.42 -6.95 2.41
N ARG A 67 3.36 -6.55 1.13
CA ARG A 67 4.43 -5.79 0.49
C ARG A 67 4.43 -4.35 0.97
N VAL A 68 5.63 -3.79 1.23
CA VAL A 68 5.83 -2.37 1.52
C VAL A 68 6.10 -1.64 0.20
N LEU A 69 5.28 -0.63 -0.11
CA LEU A 69 5.41 0.17 -1.32
C LEU A 69 6.35 1.35 -1.13
N VAL A 70 6.10 2.12 -0.08
CA VAL A 70 6.88 3.33 0.22
C VAL A 70 6.96 3.56 1.72
N CYS A 71 7.99 4.25 2.15
CA CYS A 71 8.17 4.69 3.53
C CYS A 71 8.51 6.18 3.60
N GLY A 72 8.41 6.75 4.79
CA GLY A 72 8.75 8.14 5.04
C GLY A 72 8.90 8.43 6.53
N GLU A 73 9.25 9.67 6.83
CA GLU A 73 9.45 10.14 8.18
C GLU A 73 8.54 11.33 8.50
N TRP A 74 8.19 11.47 9.74
CA TRP A 74 7.50 12.64 10.26
C TRP A 74 8.03 12.99 11.65
N SER A 75 8.09 14.28 11.95
CA SER A 75 8.56 14.78 13.22
C SER A 75 7.42 15.42 13.99
N VAL A 76 7.41 15.24 15.30
CA VAL A 76 6.54 15.97 16.23
C VAL A 76 7.44 16.82 17.10
N ALA A 77 7.14 18.11 17.18
CA ALA A 77 7.79 18.96 18.19
C ALA A 77 7.51 18.35 19.58
N SER A 78 8.56 18.02 20.30
CA SER A 78 8.43 17.46 21.64
C SER A 78 7.96 18.58 22.60
N GLU A 79 6.78 18.39 23.20
CA GLU A 79 6.32 19.29 24.28
C GLU A 79 7.17 19.15 25.55
N GLN A 80 7.96 18.08 25.64
CA GLN A 80 8.90 17.86 26.73
C GLN A 80 10.32 17.80 26.15
N LYS A 81 11.21 18.65 26.65
CA LYS A 81 12.63 18.57 26.33
C LYS A 81 13.15 17.19 26.74
N LEU A 82 13.31 16.31 25.78
CA LEU A 82 13.93 15.01 26.01
C LEU A 82 15.44 15.21 26.06
N VAL A 83 16.05 14.97 27.22
CA VAL A 83 17.51 15.04 27.41
C VAL A 83 18.06 13.62 27.47
N ILE A 84 18.76 13.20 26.41
CA ILE A 84 19.48 11.92 26.41
C ILE A 84 20.97 12.19 26.26
N GLY A 85 21.76 11.69 27.23
CA GLY A 85 23.22 11.87 27.20
C GLY A 85 23.69 13.31 27.18
N GLY A 86 22.90 14.26 27.77
CA GLY A 86 23.24 15.69 27.81
C GLY A 86 22.89 16.47 26.54
N GLN A 87 22.28 15.85 25.54
CA GLN A 87 21.76 16.53 24.31
C GLN A 87 20.25 16.75 24.41
N ASN A 88 19.82 17.95 24.03
CA ASN A 88 18.41 18.31 23.93
C ASN A 88 17.88 17.84 22.59
N PHE A 89 16.84 17.00 22.58
CA PHE A 89 16.07 16.65 21.38
C PHE A 89 14.77 17.45 21.42
N GLU A 90 14.61 18.35 20.46
CA GLU A 90 13.40 19.18 20.31
C GLU A 90 12.35 18.53 19.40
N GLU A 91 12.74 17.51 18.61
CA GLU A 91 11.87 16.77 17.71
C GLU A 91 12.09 15.26 17.85
N LEU A 92 10.98 14.53 17.94
CA LEU A 92 10.96 13.07 17.80
C LEU A 92 10.63 12.75 16.34
N THR A 93 11.56 12.07 15.67
CA THR A 93 11.33 11.57 14.32
C THR A 93 10.72 10.16 14.40
N HIS A 94 9.59 9.99 13.75
CA HIS A 94 8.91 8.72 13.62
C HIS A 94 8.94 8.30 12.15
N THR A 95 8.94 7.00 11.90
CA THR A 95 8.78 6.46 10.55
C THR A 95 7.35 6.03 10.31
N TRP A 96 6.95 6.07 9.05
CA TRP A 96 5.68 5.49 8.57
C TRP A 96 5.94 4.76 7.26
N LEU A 97 5.07 3.82 6.97
CA LEU A 97 5.14 3.07 5.72
C LEU A 97 3.75 2.91 5.10
N ILE A 98 3.72 2.80 3.78
CA ILE A 98 2.54 2.39 3.02
C ILE A 98 2.79 0.96 2.58
N ARG A 99 1.90 0.07 2.97
CA ARG A 99 1.98 -1.36 2.66
C ARG A 99 0.62 -1.93 2.30
N GLU A 100 0.63 -3.11 1.74
CA GLU A 100 -0.58 -3.91 1.59
C GLU A 100 -1.24 -4.15 2.95
N ALA A 101 -2.57 -4.30 2.94
CA ALA A 101 -3.32 -4.62 4.16
C ALA A 101 -3.02 -6.06 4.63
N ASP A 102 -3.02 -6.26 5.95
CA ASP A 102 -2.90 -7.55 6.59
C ASP A 102 -4.15 -7.82 7.44
N LYS A 103 -4.51 -9.08 7.69
CA LYS A 103 -5.68 -9.43 8.51
C LYS A 103 -5.66 -8.79 9.91
N LYS A 104 -4.48 -8.53 10.48
CA LYS A 104 -4.32 -7.79 11.74
C LYS A 104 -4.90 -6.38 11.69
N ASP A 105 -5.00 -5.78 10.51
CA ASP A 105 -5.50 -4.42 10.30
C ASP A 105 -7.03 -4.33 10.37
N ALA A 106 -7.75 -5.45 10.29
CA ALA A 106 -9.20 -5.50 10.22
C ALA A 106 -9.89 -4.71 11.34
N LYS A 107 -9.37 -4.80 12.57
CA LYS A 107 -9.91 -4.04 13.70
C LYS A 107 -9.67 -2.54 13.58
N ALA A 108 -8.57 -2.13 13.00
CA ALA A 108 -8.28 -0.72 12.74
C ALA A 108 -9.15 -0.17 11.60
N PHE A 109 -9.41 -0.96 10.56
CA PHE A 109 -10.41 -0.62 9.52
C PHE A 109 -11.80 -0.46 10.11
N GLU A 110 -12.27 -1.41 10.92
CA GLU A 110 -13.55 -1.28 11.61
C GLU A 110 -13.63 0.02 12.43
N THR A 111 -12.58 0.35 13.16
CA THR A 111 -12.50 1.59 13.96
C THR A 111 -12.53 2.82 13.06
N LEU A 112 -11.77 2.83 11.97
CA LEU A 112 -11.67 3.95 11.04
C LEU A 112 -13.02 4.25 10.37
N TYR A 113 -13.67 3.22 9.87
CA TYR A 113 -14.94 3.36 9.14
C TYR A 113 -16.16 3.50 10.05
N ASN A 114 -16.01 3.23 11.35
CA ASN A 114 -17.03 3.54 12.35
C ASN A 114 -16.90 4.95 12.94
N ASP A 115 -15.85 5.69 12.62
CA ASP A 115 -15.67 7.09 13.04
C ASP A 115 -16.67 8.01 12.32
N ASP A 116 -17.36 8.84 13.08
CA ASP A 116 -18.46 9.70 12.56
C ASP A 116 -17.95 10.75 11.56
N GLU A 117 -16.72 11.25 11.72
CA GLU A 117 -16.11 12.20 10.80
C GLU A 117 -15.77 11.53 9.46
N VAL A 118 -15.31 10.27 9.48
CA VAL A 118 -15.08 9.48 8.27
C VAL A 118 -16.41 9.20 7.57
N LYS A 119 -17.42 8.71 8.32
CA LYS A 119 -18.75 8.40 7.79
C LYS A 119 -19.40 9.59 7.09
N ARG A 120 -19.23 10.81 7.64
CA ARG A 120 -19.80 12.03 7.07
C ARG A 120 -19.33 12.31 5.64
N PHE A 121 -18.11 11.91 5.29
CA PHE A 121 -17.48 12.24 4.02
C PHE A 121 -17.21 11.04 3.12
N LEU A 122 -17.71 9.85 3.49
CA LEU A 122 -17.60 8.69 2.64
C LEU A 122 -18.42 8.87 1.36
N PRO A 123 -17.85 8.53 0.19
CA PRO A 123 -18.54 8.69 -1.10
C PRO A 123 -19.65 7.65 -1.33
N TYR A 124 -19.74 6.61 -0.48
CA TYR A 124 -20.65 5.48 -0.65
C TYR A 124 -21.57 5.28 0.55
N PRO A 125 -22.81 4.78 0.33
CA PRO A 125 -23.70 4.38 1.42
C PRO A 125 -23.06 3.32 2.31
N LEU A 126 -23.10 3.52 3.62
CA LEU A 126 -22.50 2.63 4.63
C LEU A 126 -23.03 1.19 4.58
N GLU A 127 -24.26 1.01 4.10
CA GLU A 127 -24.92 -0.30 4.02
C GLU A 127 -24.22 -1.26 3.04
N LYS A 128 -23.35 -0.75 2.16
CA LYS A 128 -22.57 -1.54 1.19
C LYS A 128 -21.13 -1.78 1.62
N GLN A 129 -20.75 -1.33 2.80
CA GLN A 129 -19.37 -1.46 3.29
C GLN A 129 -19.28 -2.52 4.38
N ALA A 130 -18.07 -3.07 4.54
CA ALA A 130 -17.74 -3.91 5.67
C ALA A 130 -18.00 -3.15 6.98
N GLN A 131 -18.73 -3.74 7.91
CA GLN A 131 -19.14 -3.11 9.16
C GLN A 131 -18.52 -3.76 10.40
N THR A 132 -18.16 -5.02 10.30
CA THR A 132 -17.57 -5.80 11.37
C THR A 132 -16.11 -6.12 11.08
N CYS A 133 -15.35 -6.45 12.13
CA CYS A 133 -13.97 -6.92 11.98
C CYS A 133 -13.88 -8.11 11.01
N LYS A 134 -14.87 -9.03 11.05
CA LYS A 134 -14.91 -10.19 10.16
C LYS A 134 -15.11 -9.78 8.68
N ASP A 135 -15.97 -8.81 8.41
CA ASP A 135 -16.16 -8.32 7.04
C ASP A 135 -14.87 -7.70 6.50
N TRP A 136 -14.12 -7.01 7.36
CA TRP A 136 -12.81 -6.45 6.99
C TRP A 136 -11.74 -7.52 6.77
N GLU A 137 -11.72 -8.58 7.57
CA GLU A 137 -10.84 -9.74 7.33
C GLU A 137 -11.11 -10.37 5.96
N ASP A 138 -12.39 -10.61 5.64
CA ASP A 138 -12.80 -11.21 4.37
C ASP A 138 -12.49 -10.29 3.17
N TRP A 139 -12.67 -8.98 3.36
CA TRP A 139 -12.29 -8.00 2.35
C TRP A 139 -10.77 -7.95 2.14
N ILE A 140 -9.96 -7.94 3.20
CA ILE A 140 -8.48 -7.99 3.10
C ILE A 140 -8.04 -9.27 2.38
N GLU A 141 -8.66 -10.41 2.71
CA GLU A 141 -8.38 -11.68 2.01
C GLU A 141 -8.67 -11.57 0.51
N SER A 142 -9.76 -10.88 0.13
CA SER A 142 -10.08 -10.63 -1.27
C SER A 142 -9.06 -9.73 -1.98
N LEU A 143 -8.47 -8.75 -1.27
CA LEU A 143 -7.37 -7.93 -1.80
C LEU A 143 -6.16 -8.80 -2.16
N HIS A 144 -5.74 -9.69 -1.25
CA HIS A 144 -4.62 -10.59 -1.50
C HIS A 144 -4.90 -11.61 -2.60
N GLN A 145 -6.14 -12.03 -2.75
CA GLN A 145 -6.51 -13.03 -3.77
C GLN A 145 -6.66 -12.44 -5.18
N TYR A 146 -7.19 -11.22 -5.30
CA TYR A 146 -7.63 -10.70 -6.59
C TYR A 146 -7.01 -9.36 -6.99
N VAL A 147 -6.63 -8.51 -6.01
CA VAL A 147 -6.23 -7.13 -6.29
C VAL A 147 -4.72 -6.98 -6.27
N TYR A 148 -4.07 -7.32 -5.16
CA TYR A 148 -2.61 -7.16 -5.05
C TYR A 148 -1.80 -7.98 -6.07
N PRO A 149 -2.25 -9.18 -6.51
CA PRO A 149 -1.53 -9.90 -7.56
C PRO A 149 -1.53 -9.21 -8.93
N SER A 150 -2.46 -8.29 -9.19
CA SER A 150 -2.48 -7.53 -10.46
C SER A 150 -1.46 -6.39 -10.49
N GLU A 151 -0.87 -6.03 -9.34
CA GLU A 151 0.05 -4.89 -9.15
C GLU A 151 -0.52 -3.54 -9.60
N GLU A 152 -1.81 -3.46 -9.84
CA GLU A 152 -2.47 -2.22 -10.17
C GLU A 152 -2.61 -1.31 -8.96
N PRO A 153 -2.65 0.02 -9.18
CA PRO A 153 -2.97 0.97 -8.12
C PRO A 153 -4.25 0.59 -7.38
N SER A 154 -4.18 0.53 -6.07
CA SER A 154 -5.24 0.02 -5.20
C SER A 154 -5.30 0.78 -3.88
N MET A 155 -5.83 0.14 -2.84
CA MET A 155 -5.85 0.68 -1.49
C MET A 155 -4.84 -0.04 -0.59
N TRP A 156 -4.11 0.75 0.19
CA TRP A 156 -3.06 0.31 1.10
C TRP A 156 -3.27 0.86 2.51
N VAL A 157 -2.60 0.24 3.44
CA VAL A 157 -2.50 0.69 4.83
C VAL A 157 -1.37 1.69 4.97
N LEU A 158 -1.62 2.79 5.65
CA LEU A 158 -0.60 3.63 6.25
C LEU A 158 -0.34 3.12 7.66
N ALA A 159 0.88 2.71 7.97
CA ALA A 159 1.27 2.14 9.26
C ALA A 159 2.39 2.96 9.91
N ASP A 160 2.54 2.83 11.23
CA ASP A 160 3.63 3.45 12.00
C ASP A 160 4.88 2.54 12.08
N GLU A 161 5.89 2.96 12.84
CA GLU A 161 7.13 2.23 13.04
C GLU A 161 6.98 0.86 13.71
N ASN A 162 5.86 0.60 14.35
CA ASN A 162 5.53 -0.70 14.96
C ASN A 162 4.72 -1.58 14.03
N ASP A 163 4.51 -1.14 12.79
CA ASP A 163 3.65 -1.79 11.80
C ASP A 163 2.16 -1.83 12.20
N ASP A 164 1.73 -0.91 13.07
CA ASP A 164 0.34 -0.70 13.45
C ASP A 164 -0.34 0.26 12.47
N MET A 165 -1.53 -0.10 11.96
CA MET A 165 -2.31 0.75 11.08
C MET A 165 -2.66 2.08 11.74
N ILE A 166 -2.31 3.19 11.08
CA ILE A 166 -2.64 4.56 11.48
C ILE A 166 -3.62 5.24 10.54
N GLY A 167 -3.86 4.64 9.39
CA GLY A 167 -4.79 5.11 8.38
C GLY A 167 -4.79 4.24 7.14
N ARG A 168 -5.52 4.70 6.13
CA ARG A 168 -5.47 4.12 4.80
C ARG A 168 -5.15 5.18 3.77
N ILE A 169 -4.55 4.77 2.66
CA ILE A 169 -4.30 5.60 1.50
C ILE A 169 -4.35 4.72 0.24
N GLY A 170 -4.77 5.26 -0.89
CA GLY A 170 -4.79 4.46 -2.11
C GLY A 170 -5.36 5.22 -3.29
N LEU A 171 -5.41 4.51 -4.40
CA LEU A 171 -5.97 4.98 -5.66
C LEU A 171 -7.16 4.12 -6.06
N GLU A 172 -8.22 4.76 -6.52
CA GLU A 172 -9.40 4.14 -7.07
C GLU A 172 -9.58 4.62 -8.51
N TYR A 173 -9.67 3.71 -9.47
CA TYR A 173 -10.02 4.09 -10.84
C TYR A 173 -11.52 4.40 -10.93
N LYS A 174 -11.87 5.53 -11.53
CA LYS A 174 -13.25 5.91 -11.81
C LYS A 174 -13.43 6.07 -13.31
N GLU A 175 -14.52 5.54 -13.81
CA GLU A 175 -14.97 5.84 -15.16
C GLU A 175 -15.48 7.27 -15.27
N LYS A 176 -15.45 7.80 -16.47
CA LYS A 176 -16.01 9.12 -16.76
C LYS A 176 -17.49 9.19 -16.37
N ASP A 177 -17.84 10.18 -15.59
CA ASP A 177 -19.22 10.49 -15.27
C ASP A 177 -19.58 11.85 -15.88
N GLU A 178 -20.37 11.82 -16.96
CA GLU A 178 -20.73 13.03 -17.70
C GLU A 178 -21.72 13.92 -16.90
N GLU A 179 -22.54 13.32 -16.04
CA GLU A 179 -23.54 14.05 -15.27
C GLU A 179 -22.89 14.90 -14.18
N SER A 180 -21.93 14.34 -13.47
CA SER A 180 -21.17 15.03 -12.43
C SER A 180 -19.95 15.78 -12.94
N GLY A 181 -19.56 15.56 -14.21
CA GLY A 181 -18.36 16.14 -14.81
C GLY A 181 -17.05 15.52 -14.32
N ILE A 182 -17.11 14.33 -13.74
CA ILE A 182 -15.93 13.60 -13.23
C ILE A 182 -15.20 12.95 -14.41
N PRO A 183 -13.90 13.27 -14.67
CA PRO A 183 -13.12 12.58 -15.70
C PRO A 183 -12.79 11.14 -15.30
N SER A 184 -12.57 10.27 -16.29
CA SER A 184 -11.99 8.95 -16.02
C SER A 184 -10.56 9.07 -15.55
N GLY A 185 -10.14 8.21 -14.60
CA GLY A 185 -8.77 8.20 -14.10
C GLY A 185 -8.65 7.70 -12.67
N TYR A 186 -7.44 7.77 -12.15
CA TYR A 186 -7.16 7.38 -10.77
C TYR A 186 -7.42 8.53 -9.80
N TYR A 187 -8.14 8.22 -8.74
CA TYR A 187 -8.52 9.15 -7.68
C TYR A 187 -7.84 8.78 -6.37
N LEU A 188 -7.03 9.70 -5.84
CA LEU A 188 -6.39 9.53 -4.54
C LEU A 188 -7.42 9.65 -3.41
N GLY A 189 -7.49 8.63 -2.57
CA GLY A 189 -8.29 8.60 -1.35
C GLY A 189 -7.43 8.31 -0.13
N TYR A 190 -7.73 8.94 1.01
CA TYR A 190 -7.07 8.67 2.28
C TYR A 190 -8.00 8.90 3.45
N ALA A 191 -7.76 8.19 4.55
CA ALA A 191 -8.39 8.43 5.83
C ALA A 191 -7.43 8.08 6.96
N ILE A 192 -7.40 8.92 7.99
CA ILE A 192 -6.48 8.79 9.13
C ILE A 192 -7.28 8.50 10.41
N LEU A 193 -6.83 7.53 11.20
CA LEU A 193 -7.42 7.22 12.49
C LEU A 193 -7.42 8.46 13.41
N PRO A 194 -8.46 8.66 14.25
CA PRO A 194 -8.62 9.90 15.04
C PRO A 194 -7.39 10.32 15.84
N LYS A 195 -6.73 9.36 16.51
CA LYS A 195 -5.52 9.63 17.32
C LYS A 195 -4.31 10.13 16.54
N TRP A 196 -4.33 9.96 15.21
CA TRP A 196 -3.23 10.29 14.31
C TRP A 196 -3.48 11.51 13.43
N ARG A 197 -4.68 12.11 13.52
CA ARG A 197 -5.06 13.31 12.75
C ARG A 197 -4.25 14.55 13.18
N LYS A 198 -4.24 15.57 12.33
CA LYS A 198 -3.59 16.87 12.55
C LYS A 198 -2.06 16.83 12.70
N LYS A 199 -1.43 15.73 12.30
CA LYS A 199 0.03 15.56 12.32
C LYS A 199 0.69 15.68 10.94
N GLY A 200 -0.08 16.09 9.91
CA GLY A 200 0.40 16.24 8.53
C GLY A 200 0.61 14.90 7.80
N LEU A 201 0.25 13.77 8.41
CA LEU A 201 0.49 12.43 7.85
C LEU A 201 -0.19 12.23 6.50
N ALA A 202 -1.45 12.67 6.34
CA ALA A 202 -2.17 12.55 5.07
C ALA A 202 -1.43 13.25 3.92
N ALA A 203 -0.97 14.49 4.12
CA ALA A 203 -0.25 15.23 3.09
C ALA A 203 1.10 14.59 2.76
N LYS A 204 1.89 14.22 3.78
CA LYS A 204 3.20 13.60 3.59
C LYS A 204 3.12 12.25 2.88
N SER A 205 2.19 11.38 3.32
CA SER A 205 1.98 10.08 2.70
C SER A 205 1.41 10.20 1.29
N ALA A 206 0.47 11.13 1.06
CA ALA A 206 -0.07 11.42 -0.27
C ALA A 206 1.03 11.88 -1.24
N SER A 207 1.86 12.85 -0.83
CA SER A 207 2.98 13.34 -1.66
C SER A 207 3.95 12.22 -2.01
N ARG A 208 4.26 11.33 -1.07
CA ARG A 208 5.17 10.21 -1.31
C ARG A 208 4.57 9.15 -2.22
N LEU A 209 3.29 8.82 -2.02
CA LEU A 209 2.57 7.89 -2.89
C LEU A 209 2.43 8.45 -4.31
N LEU A 210 2.09 9.72 -4.47
CA LEU A 210 2.00 10.36 -5.79
C LEU A 210 3.32 10.31 -6.53
N LYS A 211 4.45 10.54 -5.84
CA LYS A 211 5.77 10.36 -6.44
C LYS A 211 5.95 8.94 -6.96
N TYR A 212 5.61 7.92 -6.17
CA TYR A 212 5.66 6.52 -6.58
C TYR A 212 4.74 6.25 -7.79
N CYS A 213 3.53 6.79 -7.80
CA CYS A 213 2.59 6.66 -8.92
C CYS A 213 3.17 7.20 -10.24
N PHE A 214 3.83 8.36 -10.20
CA PHE A 214 4.40 8.97 -11.40
C PHE A 214 5.70 8.31 -11.85
N GLU A 215 6.55 7.87 -10.93
CA GLU A 215 7.86 7.27 -11.23
C GLU A 215 7.75 5.78 -11.58
N TYR A 216 6.95 5.02 -10.84
CA TYR A 216 6.84 3.57 -11.01
C TYR A 216 5.71 3.16 -11.95
N TRP A 217 4.46 3.59 -11.66
CA TRP A 217 3.33 3.27 -12.54
C TRP A 217 3.23 4.17 -13.77
N GLN A 218 4.11 5.15 -13.92
CA GLN A 218 4.14 6.07 -15.07
C GLN A 218 2.78 6.77 -15.31
N LEU A 219 2.00 6.98 -14.26
CA LEU A 219 0.73 7.69 -14.36
C LEU A 219 0.99 9.13 -14.79
N LYS A 220 0.16 9.66 -15.69
CA LYS A 220 0.28 11.04 -16.17
C LYS A 220 -0.41 12.04 -15.27
N GLU A 221 -1.46 11.59 -14.59
CA GLU A 221 -2.31 12.41 -13.73
C GLU A 221 -2.98 11.56 -12.67
N VAL A 222 -3.23 12.16 -11.51
CA VAL A 222 -4.00 11.60 -10.41
C VAL A 222 -4.93 12.68 -9.91
N TYR A 223 -6.20 12.36 -9.77
CA TYR A 223 -7.22 13.29 -9.30
C TYR A 223 -7.43 13.19 -7.79
N LEU A 224 -7.91 14.26 -7.19
CA LEU A 224 -8.38 14.29 -5.82
C LEU A 224 -9.78 14.89 -5.78
N LEU A 225 -10.75 14.13 -5.28
CA LEU A 225 -12.13 14.55 -5.15
C LEU A 225 -12.51 14.56 -3.67
N CYS A 226 -12.96 15.70 -3.17
CA CYS A 226 -13.46 15.80 -1.81
C CYS A 226 -14.61 16.82 -1.72
N SER A 227 -15.48 16.65 -0.72
CA SER A 227 -16.49 17.64 -0.39
C SER A 227 -15.84 18.96 0.01
N SER A 228 -16.39 20.09 -0.45
CA SER A 228 -15.96 21.43 -0.02
C SER A 228 -16.12 21.67 1.48
N GLU A 229 -16.99 20.91 2.15
CA GLU A 229 -17.16 20.94 3.61
C GLU A 229 -16.05 20.17 4.34
N ASN A 230 -15.34 19.25 3.66
CA ASN A 230 -14.22 18.53 4.23
C ASN A 230 -12.94 19.39 4.21
N MET A 231 -12.92 20.39 5.08
CA MET A 231 -11.81 21.34 5.16
C MET A 231 -10.45 20.64 5.46
N ALA A 232 -10.45 19.49 6.10
CA ALA A 232 -9.22 18.73 6.35
C ALA A 232 -8.65 18.19 5.03
N SER A 233 -9.49 17.57 4.19
CA SER A 233 -9.11 17.10 2.87
C SER A 233 -8.73 18.24 1.93
N VAL A 234 -9.51 19.33 1.91
CA VAL A 234 -9.20 20.52 1.10
C VAL A 234 -7.82 21.07 1.45
N LYS A 235 -7.48 21.22 2.73
CA LYS A 235 -6.16 21.69 3.15
C LYS A 235 -5.05 20.72 2.73
N THR A 236 -5.27 19.42 2.89
CA THR A 236 -4.30 18.39 2.48
C THR A 236 -4.05 18.44 0.97
N ALA A 237 -5.07 18.67 0.16
CA ALA A 237 -4.95 18.76 -1.30
C ALA A 237 -4.17 20.00 -1.78
N LEU A 238 -4.12 21.07 -0.97
CA LEU A 238 -3.46 22.33 -1.29
C LEU A 238 -2.02 22.43 -0.74
N THR A 239 -1.54 21.40 -0.01
CA THR A 239 -0.18 21.32 0.55
C THR A 239 0.77 20.63 -0.39
#